data_7de776990c8ec9c62165a2f3596c7c2e
#
_entry.id   7de776990c8ec9c62165a2f3596c7c2e
#
_cell.length_a   1.000
_cell.length_b   1.000
_cell.length_c   1.000
_cell.angle_alpha   90.00
_cell.angle_beta   90.00
_cell.angle_gamma   90.00
#
_symmetry.space_group_name_H-M   'P 1'
#
loop_
_entity.id
_entity.type
_entity.pdbx_description
1 polymer ?
#
loop_
_entity_poly.entity_id
_entity_poly.type
_entity_poly.pdbx_seq_one_letter_code
_entity_poly.pdbx_strand_id
1 'polypeptide(L)'
;MLHLLCCAGGMGRIVASLYRAVGIGPKRSAMTSPQLPLRPARDDDSEPLATLIAASFAEYPNCHFVWDEFPELRNPASAFTAKAGRLWVADAPGGGIAGSLGVAPVPGQNAVEITKVYADPAFRGTGLAQALFAEAVAFARAGGFAEMMLWSDTRFARGHRFYEKLGFQRWPGERYLADVSATWEYHFRLNLTSRA
;
A
#
# COMPACT_ATOMS: atom_id res chain seq x y z
N MET A 1 -12.76 40.41 -20.14
CA MET A 1 -12.93 39.19 -20.95
C MET A 1 -11.64 38.43 -20.90
N LEU A 2 -11.52 37.48 -20.00
CA LEU A 2 -10.31 36.65 -19.83
C LEU A 2 -10.75 35.20 -19.82
N HIS A 3 -10.33 34.44 -20.83
CA HIS A 3 -10.62 33.02 -20.98
C HIS A 3 -9.80 32.20 -19.97
N LEU A 4 -10.48 31.44 -19.10
CA LEU A 4 -9.89 30.35 -18.35
C LEU A 4 -9.78 29.12 -19.28
N LEU A 5 -8.56 28.74 -19.67
CA LEU A 5 -8.28 27.41 -20.23
C LEU A 5 -8.09 26.40 -19.10
N CYS A 6 -8.98 25.42 -19.08
CA CYS A 6 -8.95 24.27 -18.17
C CYS A 6 -7.87 23.27 -18.63
N CYS A 7 -6.79 23.13 -17.86
CA CYS A 7 -5.76 22.12 -18.12
C CYS A 7 -6.17 20.77 -17.53
N ALA A 8 -6.97 20.01 -18.26
CA ALA A 8 -7.27 18.60 -17.98
C ALA A 8 -6.35 17.69 -18.81
N GLY A 9 -5.06 17.59 -18.50
CA GLY A 9 -4.13 16.81 -19.32
C GLY A 9 -2.92 16.17 -18.62
N GLY A 10 -2.73 16.41 -17.32
CA GLY A 10 -1.47 16.09 -16.65
C GLY A 10 -1.36 14.72 -15.97
N MET A 11 -2.43 14.16 -15.48
CA MET A 11 -2.37 12.97 -14.62
C MET A 11 -2.11 11.65 -15.36
N GLY A 12 -2.66 11.48 -16.55
CA GLY A 12 -2.50 10.24 -17.34
C GLY A 12 -1.07 9.98 -17.81
N ARG A 13 -0.27 11.02 -18.05
CA ARG A 13 1.13 10.89 -18.52
C ARG A 13 2.11 10.56 -17.38
N ILE A 14 1.83 11.02 -16.17
CA ILE A 14 2.69 10.77 -14.99
C ILE A 14 2.60 9.30 -14.58
N VAL A 15 1.39 8.72 -14.56
CA VAL A 15 1.18 7.31 -14.23
C VAL A 15 1.86 6.38 -15.25
N ALA A 16 1.74 6.68 -16.56
CA ALA A 16 2.40 5.88 -17.61
C ALA A 16 3.94 5.94 -17.52
N SER A 17 4.51 7.07 -17.09
CA SER A 17 5.95 7.22 -16.87
C SER A 17 6.44 6.44 -15.65
N LEU A 18 5.63 6.38 -14.58
CA LEU A 18 5.94 5.63 -13.36
C LEU A 18 5.99 4.11 -13.62
N TYR A 19 5.06 3.57 -14.43
CA TYR A 19 5.07 2.16 -14.82
C TYR A 19 6.32 1.78 -15.63
N ARG A 20 6.83 2.68 -16.45
CA ARG A 20 8.02 2.44 -17.27
C ARG A 20 9.33 2.45 -16.46
N ALA A 21 9.38 3.19 -15.35
CA ALA A 21 10.55 3.32 -14.48
C ALA A 21 10.73 2.13 -13.51
N VAL A 22 9.69 1.31 -13.31
CA VAL A 22 9.74 0.11 -12.43
C VAL A 22 9.76 -1.19 -13.26
N GLY A 23 9.92 -1.11 -14.60
CA GLY A 23 9.97 -2.30 -15.46
C GLY A 23 8.64 -3.06 -15.60
N ILE A 24 7.54 -2.49 -15.09
CA ILE A 24 6.20 -3.07 -15.19
C ILE A 24 5.52 -2.48 -16.41
N GLY A 25 5.86 -2.97 -17.60
CA GLY A 25 5.17 -2.62 -18.83
C GLY A 25 3.72 -3.12 -18.81
N PRO A 26 2.76 -2.39 -19.41
CA PRO A 26 1.41 -2.88 -19.53
C PRO A 26 1.40 -4.12 -20.42
N LYS A 27 1.06 -5.29 -19.87
CA LYS A 27 0.72 -6.45 -20.68
C LYS A 27 -0.50 -6.08 -21.52
N ARG A 28 -0.33 -6.10 -22.84
CA ARG A 28 -1.41 -5.83 -23.79
C ARG A 28 -2.54 -6.83 -23.61
N SER A 29 -3.74 -6.26 -23.55
CA SER A 29 -5.05 -6.90 -23.72
C SER A 29 -5.53 -7.81 -22.58
N ALA A 30 -6.12 -7.19 -21.57
CA ALA A 30 -7.28 -7.73 -20.88
C ALA A 30 -8.26 -6.57 -20.71
N MET A 31 -9.53 -6.81 -20.85
CA MET A 31 -10.61 -5.84 -20.59
C MET A 31 -10.27 -5.10 -19.30
N THR A 32 -10.09 -3.79 -19.41
CA THR A 32 -9.78 -2.93 -18.26
C THR A 32 -10.99 -2.99 -17.33
N SER A 33 -10.92 -3.84 -16.31
CA SER A 33 -11.87 -3.74 -15.20
C SER A 33 -11.80 -2.30 -14.70
N PRO A 34 -12.92 -1.63 -14.44
CA PRO A 34 -12.91 -0.26 -13.98
C PRO A 34 -12.01 -0.17 -12.75
N GLN A 35 -10.95 0.61 -12.86
CA GLN A 35 -10.01 0.80 -11.75
C GLN A 35 -10.77 1.54 -10.66
N LEU A 36 -10.87 0.94 -9.48
CA LEU A 36 -11.53 1.59 -8.35
C LEU A 36 -10.83 2.92 -8.03
N PRO A 37 -11.59 3.99 -7.76
CA PRO A 37 -11.01 5.27 -7.37
C PRO A 37 -10.27 5.11 -6.04
N LEU A 38 -9.03 5.61 -6.01
CA LEU A 38 -8.25 5.70 -4.80
C LEU A 38 -8.50 7.05 -4.13
N ARG A 39 -8.55 7.05 -2.82
CA ARG A 39 -8.63 8.27 -2.02
C ARG A 39 -7.75 8.17 -0.77
N PRO A 40 -7.33 9.31 -0.18
CA PRO A 40 -6.82 9.31 1.17
C PRO A 40 -7.84 8.72 2.15
N ALA A 41 -7.36 7.97 3.12
CA ALA A 41 -8.20 7.48 4.22
C ALA A 41 -8.74 8.64 5.05
N ARG A 42 -9.85 8.39 5.74
CA ARG A 42 -10.48 9.26 6.73
C ARG A 42 -10.52 8.53 8.07
N ASP A 43 -10.77 9.23 9.15
CA ASP A 43 -10.84 8.57 10.46
C ASP A 43 -12.10 7.70 10.61
N ASP A 44 -13.17 8.00 9.86
CA ASP A 44 -14.37 7.17 9.76
C ASP A 44 -14.19 5.87 8.94
N ASP A 45 -13.03 5.66 8.30
CA ASP A 45 -12.67 4.38 7.68
C ASP A 45 -12.21 3.30 8.70
N SER A 46 -12.21 3.62 9.99
CA SER A 46 -11.77 2.76 11.09
C SER A 46 -12.34 1.33 11.01
N GLU A 47 -13.66 1.18 11.12
CA GLU A 47 -14.34 -0.11 11.06
C GLU A 47 -14.23 -0.82 9.69
N PRO A 48 -14.40 -0.13 8.54
CA PRO A 48 -14.19 -0.75 7.24
C PRO A 48 -12.76 -1.28 7.04
N LEU A 49 -11.73 -0.56 7.52
CA LEU A 49 -10.32 -1.02 7.47
C LEU A 49 -10.10 -2.24 8.36
N ALA A 50 -10.60 -2.22 9.59
CA ALA A 50 -10.52 -3.35 10.50
C ALA A 50 -11.17 -4.60 9.90
N THR A 51 -12.34 -4.45 9.26
CA THR A 51 -13.04 -5.53 8.58
C THR A 51 -12.20 -6.14 7.46
N LEU A 52 -11.59 -5.31 6.60
CA LEU A 52 -10.71 -5.76 5.52
C LEU A 52 -9.50 -6.52 6.07
N ILE A 53 -8.86 -6.01 7.14
CA ILE A 53 -7.68 -6.61 7.76
C ILE A 53 -8.04 -7.94 8.41
N ALA A 54 -9.11 -7.98 9.20
CA ALA A 54 -9.60 -9.20 9.84
C ALA A 54 -9.93 -10.29 8.82
N ALA A 55 -10.60 -9.94 7.72
CA ALA A 55 -10.89 -10.86 6.63
C ALA A 55 -9.61 -11.39 5.97
N SER A 56 -8.59 -10.53 5.80
CA SER A 56 -7.29 -10.93 5.24
C SER A 56 -6.54 -11.87 6.18
N PHE A 57 -6.59 -11.65 7.49
CA PHE A 57 -5.95 -12.51 8.49
C PHE A 57 -6.62 -13.88 8.57
N ALA A 58 -7.95 -13.92 8.45
CA ALA A 58 -8.73 -15.17 8.48
C ALA A 58 -8.38 -16.15 7.32
N GLU A 59 -7.66 -15.69 6.29
CA GLU A 59 -7.15 -16.56 5.23
C GLU A 59 -5.94 -17.41 5.68
N TYR A 60 -5.34 -17.12 6.83
CA TYR A 60 -4.11 -17.75 7.31
C TYR A 60 -4.32 -18.41 8.67
N PRO A 61 -3.87 -19.66 8.84
CA PRO A 61 -3.96 -20.34 10.14
C PRO A 61 -3.25 -19.55 11.25
N ASN A 62 -3.84 -19.50 12.43
CA ASN A 62 -3.29 -18.84 13.62
C ASN A 62 -2.92 -17.36 13.39
N CYS A 63 -3.62 -16.69 12.49
CA CYS A 63 -3.51 -15.25 12.28
C CYS A 63 -4.81 -14.59 12.76
N HIS A 64 -4.73 -13.79 13.81
CA HIS A 64 -5.88 -13.22 14.50
C HIS A 64 -5.82 -11.70 14.47
N PHE A 65 -6.96 -11.07 14.18
CA PHE A 65 -7.11 -9.62 14.32
C PHE A 65 -7.60 -9.30 15.73
N VAL A 66 -6.85 -8.47 16.44
CA VAL A 66 -7.21 -7.96 17.76
C VAL A 66 -7.07 -6.44 17.75
N TRP A 67 -8.14 -5.70 18.06
CA TRP A 67 -8.16 -4.24 18.00
C TRP A 67 -7.02 -3.56 18.75
N ASP A 68 -6.63 -4.07 19.91
CA ASP A 68 -5.62 -3.45 20.76
C ASP A 68 -4.20 -3.55 20.16
N GLU A 69 -3.99 -4.42 19.18
CA GLU A 69 -2.74 -4.53 18.43
C GLU A 69 -2.67 -3.55 17.25
N PHE A 70 -3.78 -2.85 16.94
CA PHE A 70 -3.88 -1.88 15.83
C PHE A 70 -4.45 -0.53 16.29
N PRO A 71 -3.84 0.12 17.31
CA PRO A 71 -4.38 1.36 17.88
C PRO A 71 -4.52 2.49 16.84
N GLU A 72 -3.68 2.50 15.81
CA GLU A 72 -3.73 3.47 14.72
C GLU A 72 -4.98 3.34 13.85
N LEU A 73 -5.67 2.20 13.86
CA LEU A 73 -6.91 2.03 13.11
C LEU A 73 -8.10 2.74 13.77
N ARG A 74 -8.00 3.19 15.02
CA ARG A 74 -9.07 3.96 15.68
C ARG A 74 -9.29 5.31 15.01
N ASN A 75 -8.22 5.94 14.51
CA ASN A 75 -8.23 7.19 13.76
C ASN A 75 -7.19 7.12 12.63
N PRO A 76 -7.43 6.33 11.58
CA PRO A 76 -6.38 5.93 10.65
C PRO A 76 -5.76 7.09 9.88
N ALA A 77 -6.54 8.08 9.44
CA ALA A 77 -6.01 9.24 8.74
C ALA A 77 -5.13 10.10 9.65
N SER A 78 -5.62 10.41 10.85
CA SER A 78 -4.90 11.20 11.86
C SER A 78 -3.62 10.50 12.31
N ALA A 79 -3.65 9.17 12.52
CA ALA A 79 -2.49 8.40 12.95
C ALA A 79 -1.36 8.39 11.90
N PHE A 80 -1.69 8.30 10.63
CA PHE A 80 -0.69 8.41 9.56
C PHE A 80 -0.19 9.85 9.38
N THR A 81 -1.06 10.84 9.46
CA THR A 81 -0.69 12.26 9.39
C THR A 81 0.27 12.65 10.52
N ALA A 82 0.05 12.16 11.73
CA ALA A 82 0.94 12.41 12.88
C ALA A 82 2.37 11.88 12.67
N LYS A 83 2.54 10.87 11.78
CA LYS A 83 3.84 10.33 11.38
C LYS A 83 4.38 10.98 10.09
N ALA A 84 3.83 12.11 9.64
CA ALA A 84 4.09 12.72 8.34
C ALA A 84 3.87 11.74 7.17
N GLY A 85 3.04 10.73 7.36
CA GLY A 85 2.71 9.69 6.41
C GLY A 85 1.33 9.89 5.76
N ARG A 86 0.90 8.89 5.01
CA ARG A 86 -0.41 8.84 4.38
C ARG A 86 -0.93 7.41 4.28
N LEU A 87 -2.23 7.25 4.38
CA LEU A 87 -2.94 6.01 4.11
C LEU A 87 -3.91 6.25 2.96
N TRP A 88 -3.90 5.38 1.96
CA TRP A 88 -4.89 5.37 0.87
C TRP A 88 -5.78 4.15 0.98
N VAL A 89 -7.00 4.33 0.53
CA VAL A 89 -8.01 3.29 0.43
C VAL A 89 -8.69 3.32 -0.94
N ALA A 90 -9.26 2.21 -1.33
CA ALA A 90 -10.19 2.10 -2.43
C ALA A 90 -11.55 1.67 -1.91
N ASP A 91 -12.60 2.42 -2.22
CA ASP A 91 -13.96 2.06 -1.85
C ASP A 91 -14.46 0.87 -2.68
N ALA A 92 -15.10 -0.10 -2.05
CA ALA A 92 -15.75 -1.19 -2.74
C ALA A 92 -17.12 -0.75 -3.30
N PRO A 93 -17.55 -1.19 -4.50
CA PRO A 93 -18.83 -0.79 -5.09
C PRO A 93 -20.06 -1.14 -4.26
N GLY A 94 -19.95 -2.15 -3.40
CA GLY A 94 -21.02 -2.57 -2.47
C GLY A 94 -20.94 -1.95 -1.07
N GLY A 95 -20.04 -0.99 -0.87
CA GLY A 95 -19.69 -0.45 0.45
C GLY A 95 -18.49 -1.15 1.08
N GLY A 96 -17.86 -0.50 2.06
CA GLY A 96 -16.61 -0.95 2.67
C GLY A 96 -15.37 -0.62 1.86
N ILE A 97 -14.23 -1.21 2.21
CA ILE A 97 -12.93 -0.94 1.59
C ILE A 97 -12.45 -2.19 0.83
N ALA A 98 -12.17 -1.99 -0.47
CA ALA A 98 -11.64 -3.02 -1.37
C ALA A 98 -10.12 -3.21 -1.22
N GLY A 99 -9.39 -2.21 -0.76
CA GLY A 99 -7.96 -2.29 -0.53
C GLY A 99 -7.39 -1.07 0.18
N SER A 100 -6.23 -1.24 0.79
CA SER A 100 -5.53 -0.19 1.52
C SER A 100 -4.03 -0.28 1.35
N LEU A 101 -3.33 0.84 1.53
CA LEU A 101 -1.89 0.92 1.67
C LEU A 101 -1.51 2.19 2.41
N GLY A 102 -0.72 2.06 3.46
CA GLY A 102 -0.14 3.16 4.22
C GLY A 102 1.35 3.32 3.96
N VAL A 103 1.84 4.56 4.06
CA VAL A 103 3.26 4.90 3.99
C VAL A 103 3.59 5.95 5.03
N ALA A 104 4.73 5.83 5.68
CA ALA A 104 5.25 6.86 6.58
C ALA A 104 6.77 6.92 6.54
N PRO A 105 7.38 8.11 6.74
CA PRO A 105 8.83 8.24 6.93
C PRO A 105 9.33 7.39 8.10
N VAL A 106 10.49 6.77 7.93
CA VAL A 106 11.18 6.06 9.01
C VAL A 106 12.08 7.06 9.76
N PRO A 107 11.87 7.27 11.06
CA PRO A 107 12.65 8.22 11.83
C PRO A 107 14.16 7.98 11.72
N GLY A 108 14.94 9.02 11.39
CA GLY A 108 16.39 8.95 11.29
C GLY A 108 16.94 8.24 10.05
N GLN A 109 16.09 7.85 9.08
CA GLN A 109 16.49 7.19 7.85
C GLN A 109 15.98 7.95 6.62
N ASN A 110 16.71 7.87 5.51
CA ASN A 110 16.23 8.38 4.21
C ASN A 110 15.34 7.34 3.52
N ALA A 111 14.33 6.85 4.25
CA ALA A 111 13.45 5.78 3.84
C ALA A 111 12.00 6.02 4.29
N VAL A 112 11.08 5.38 3.60
CA VAL A 112 9.67 5.23 4.04
C VAL A 112 9.37 3.76 4.31
N GLU A 113 8.52 3.50 5.30
CA GLU A 113 7.93 2.18 5.54
C GLU A 113 6.52 2.14 4.97
N ILE A 114 6.21 1.08 4.21
CA ILE A 114 4.85 0.79 3.78
C ILE A 114 4.22 -0.24 4.71
N THR A 115 2.97 0.01 5.09
CA THR A 115 2.19 -0.80 6.02
C THR A 115 0.75 -0.89 5.54
N LYS A 116 -0.09 -1.69 6.20
CA LYS A 116 -1.53 -1.81 5.91
C LYS A 116 -1.82 -2.13 4.43
N VAL A 117 -1.00 -3.00 3.82
CA VAL A 117 -1.14 -3.42 2.43
C VAL A 117 -2.11 -4.59 2.36
N TYR A 118 -3.37 -4.30 2.14
CA TYR A 118 -4.44 -5.29 2.08
C TYR A 118 -5.28 -5.11 0.84
N ALA A 119 -5.80 -6.22 0.30
CA ALA A 119 -6.76 -6.21 -0.80
C ALA A 119 -7.78 -7.33 -0.61
N ASP A 120 -9.05 -6.97 -0.68
CA ASP A 120 -10.15 -7.93 -0.68
C ASP A 120 -9.96 -8.96 -1.80
N PRO A 121 -10.18 -10.26 -1.53
CA PRO A 121 -10.06 -11.32 -2.51
C PRO A 121 -10.76 -11.06 -3.85
N ALA A 122 -11.94 -10.43 -3.82
CA ALA A 122 -12.73 -10.12 -5.01
C ALA A 122 -12.03 -9.12 -5.96
N PHE A 123 -11.10 -8.31 -5.44
CA PHE A 123 -10.39 -7.30 -6.23
C PHE A 123 -8.93 -7.65 -6.51
N ARG A 124 -8.50 -8.86 -6.18
CA ARG A 124 -7.15 -9.34 -6.48
C ARG A 124 -6.99 -9.59 -7.98
N GLY A 125 -5.82 -9.29 -8.51
CA GLY A 125 -5.54 -9.42 -9.95
C GLY A 125 -6.12 -8.30 -10.83
N THR A 126 -6.89 -7.37 -10.27
CA THR A 126 -7.48 -6.23 -11.02
C THR A 126 -6.51 -5.06 -11.22
N GLY A 127 -5.32 -5.09 -10.61
CA GLY A 127 -4.38 -3.96 -10.60
C GLY A 127 -4.52 -3.03 -9.39
N LEU A 128 -5.49 -3.29 -8.48
CA LEU A 128 -5.73 -2.44 -7.32
C LEU A 128 -4.50 -2.25 -6.44
N ALA A 129 -3.83 -3.34 -6.06
CA ALA A 129 -2.65 -3.27 -5.20
C ALA A 129 -1.49 -2.51 -5.88
N GLN A 130 -1.32 -2.65 -7.21
CA GLN A 130 -0.35 -1.89 -7.99
C GLN A 130 -0.68 -0.39 -8.00
N ALA A 131 -1.95 -0.04 -8.13
CA ALA A 131 -2.38 1.36 -8.11
C ALA A 131 -2.13 2.00 -6.73
N LEU A 132 -2.46 1.31 -5.64
CA LEU A 132 -2.14 1.75 -4.28
C LEU A 132 -0.63 1.91 -4.07
N PHE A 133 0.16 0.96 -4.56
CA PHE A 133 1.62 1.04 -4.47
C PHE A 133 2.19 2.23 -5.27
N ALA A 134 1.60 2.58 -6.42
CA ALA A 134 2.01 3.74 -7.20
C ALA A 134 1.85 5.06 -6.41
N GLU A 135 0.79 5.20 -5.61
CA GLU A 135 0.61 6.34 -4.70
C GLU A 135 1.73 6.41 -3.65
N ALA A 136 2.10 5.28 -3.05
CA ALA A 136 3.20 5.23 -2.08
C ALA A 136 4.56 5.59 -2.71
N VAL A 137 4.82 5.12 -3.94
CA VAL A 137 6.03 5.50 -4.70
C VAL A 137 6.04 6.99 -5.02
N ALA A 138 4.90 7.56 -5.45
CA ALA A 138 4.78 8.98 -5.71
C ALA A 138 5.05 9.81 -4.45
N PHE A 139 4.49 9.40 -3.31
CA PHE A 139 4.75 10.01 -2.00
C PHE A 139 6.24 9.96 -1.65
N ALA A 140 6.87 8.80 -1.73
CA ALA A 140 8.27 8.63 -1.38
C ALA A 140 9.20 9.48 -2.28
N ARG A 141 8.94 9.52 -3.58
CA ARG A 141 9.71 10.34 -4.53
C ARG A 141 9.52 11.83 -4.31
N ALA A 142 8.28 12.27 -4.04
CA ALA A 142 8.00 13.67 -3.75
C ALA A 142 8.70 14.14 -2.45
N GLY A 143 8.85 13.23 -1.48
CA GLY A 143 9.60 13.47 -0.24
C GLY A 143 11.12 13.33 -0.38
N GLY A 144 11.65 12.93 -1.55
CA GLY A 144 13.09 12.74 -1.78
C GLY A 144 13.68 11.52 -1.08
N PHE A 145 12.87 10.56 -0.68
CA PHE A 145 13.34 9.34 -0.02
C PHE A 145 14.06 8.41 -0.99
N ALA A 146 15.15 7.84 -0.53
CA ALA A 146 15.99 6.95 -1.33
C ALA A 146 15.51 5.49 -1.34
N GLU A 147 14.70 5.12 -0.36
CA GLU A 147 14.34 3.72 -0.13
C GLU A 147 12.90 3.57 0.38
N MET A 148 12.28 2.44 0.03
CA MET A 148 11.07 1.94 0.66
C MET A 148 11.36 0.63 1.37
N MET A 149 10.77 0.43 2.54
CA MET A 149 10.90 -0.81 3.29
C MET A 149 9.53 -1.28 3.81
N LEU A 150 9.45 -2.54 4.16
CA LEU A 150 8.29 -3.13 4.82
C LEU A 150 8.69 -4.35 5.65
N TRP A 151 7.86 -4.65 6.62
CA TRP A 151 7.85 -5.92 7.32
C TRP A 151 6.57 -6.68 6.97
N SER A 152 6.66 -7.98 6.82
CA SER A 152 5.53 -8.81 6.41
C SER A 152 5.55 -10.15 7.12
N ASP A 153 4.42 -10.51 7.70
CA ASP A 153 4.22 -11.82 8.32
C ASP A 153 4.71 -12.95 7.41
N THR A 154 5.48 -13.86 7.97
CA THR A 154 6.08 -14.99 7.24
C THR A 154 5.05 -15.90 6.57
N ARG A 155 3.81 -15.90 7.05
CA ARG A 155 2.67 -16.64 6.48
C ARG A 155 2.13 -16.03 5.19
N PHE A 156 2.37 -14.74 4.94
CA PHE A 156 1.77 -13.98 3.82
C PHE A 156 2.50 -14.21 2.48
N ALA A 157 2.71 -15.46 2.10
CA ALA A 157 3.45 -15.83 0.89
C ALA A 157 2.94 -15.17 -0.41
N ARG A 158 1.64 -14.82 -0.49
CA ARG A 158 1.09 -14.08 -1.63
C ARG A 158 1.59 -12.64 -1.65
N GLY A 159 1.65 -12.00 -0.49
CA GLY A 159 2.20 -10.66 -0.32
C GLY A 159 3.69 -10.62 -0.69
N HIS A 160 4.48 -11.60 -0.26
CA HIS A 160 5.90 -11.68 -0.59
C HIS A 160 6.12 -11.72 -2.10
N ARG A 161 5.39 -12.59 -2.83
CA ARG A 161 5.46 -12.62 -4.31
C ARG A 161 5.03 -11.31 -4.98
N PHE A 162 4.11 -10.57 -4.37
CA PHE A 162 3.72 -9.25 -4.85
C PHE A 162 4.87 -8.25 -4.67
N TYR A 163 5.50 -8.19 -3.50
CA TYR A 163 6.62 -7.30 -3.23
C TYR A 163 7.84 -7.62 -4.11
N GLU A 164 8.17 -8.88 -4.29
CA GLU A 164 9.25 -9.32 -5.19
C GLU A 164 9.00 -8.86 -6.64
N LYS A 165 7.76 -8.98 -7.14
CA LYS A 165 7.37 -8.47 -8.48
C LYS A 165 7.47 -6.95 -8.62
N LEU A 166 7.38 -6.22 -7.52
CA LEU A 166 7.58 -4.78 -7.47
C LEU A 166 9.06 -4.38 -7.36
N GLY A 167 9.96 -5.36 -7.23
CA GLY A 167 11.40 -5.14 -7.13
C GLY A 167 11.94 -5.08 -5.71
N PHE A 168 11.11 -5.32 -4.70
CA PHE A 168 11.60 -5.48 -3.34
C PHE A 168 12.49 -6.72 -3.23
N GLN A 169 13.55 -6.59 -2.48
CA GLN A 169 14.44 -7.69 -2.12
C GLN A 169 14.23 -8.04 -0.65
N ARG A 170 14.17 -9.34 -0.35
CA ARG A 170 14.18 -9.80 1.04
C ARG A 170 15.53 -9.44 1.66
N TRP A 171 15.46 -8.71 2.77
CA TRP A 171 16.64 -8.30 3.53
C TRP A 171 16.91 -9.29 4.66
N PRO A 172 18.18 -9.53 5.02
CA PRO A 172 18.49 -10.42 6.14
C PRO A 172 17.86 -9.94 7.46
N GLY A 173 17.46 -10.89 8.27
CA GLY A 173 16.83 -10.65 9.56
C GLY A 173 15.32 -10.93 9.54
N GLU A 174 14.87 -11.35 10.69
CA GLU A 174 13.45 -11.59 11.01
C GLU A 174 13.17 -10.91 12.33
N ARG A 175 11.93 -10.48 12.58
CA ARG A 175 11.53 -9.98 13.89
C ARG A 175 10.32 -10.75 14.42
N TYR A 176 10.31 -10.94 15.72
CA TYR A 176 9.19 -11.53 16.44
C TYR A 176 8.39 -10.42 17.10
N LEU A 177 7.08 -10.42 16.94
CA LEU A 177 6.20 -9.35 17.45
C LEU A 177 5.59 -9.68 18.80
N ALA A 178 5.70 -10.85 19.35
CA ALA A 178 5.07 -11.25 20.62
C ALA A 178 3.57 -10.85 20.73
N ASP A 179 2.89 -10.79 19.58
CA ASP A 179 1.47 -10.53 19.45
C ASP A 179 0.65 -11.83 19.69
N VAL A 180 -0.69 -11.72 19.68
CA VAL A 180 -1.60 -12.85 19.88
C VAL A 180 -1.39 -13.95 18.84
N SER A 181 -0.90 -13.60 17.66
CA SER A 181 -0.65 -14.49 16.53
C SER A 181 0.75 -15.09 16.54
N ALA A 182 1.61 -14.78 17.54
CA ALA A 182 3.02 -15.15 17.63
C ALA A 182 3.75 -14.90 16.29
N THR A 183 3.57 -13.70 15.76
CA THR A 183 3.98 -13.33 14.39
C THR A 183 5.49 -13.20 14.26
N TRP A 184 6.04 -13.85 13.26
CA TRP A 184 7.37 -13.58 12.72
C TRP A 184 7.24 -12.84 11.41
N GLU A 185 8.10 -11.84 11.15
CA GLU A 185 8.07 -11.05 9.94
C GLU A 185 9.40 -11.07 9.20
N TYR A 186 9.30 -11.09 7.86
CA TYR A 186 10.41 -10.86 6.95
C TYR A 186 10.54 -9.38 6.62
N HIS A 187 11.78 -8.92 6.50
CA HIS A 187 12.11 -7.56 6.06
C HIS A 187 12.30 -7.53 4.54
N PHE A 188 11.69 -6.53 3.89
CA PHE A 188 11.85 -6.27 2.46
C PHE A 188 12.26 -4.82 2.24
N ARG A 189 13.14 -4.60 1.24
CA ARG A 189 13.64 -3.26 0.89
C ARG A 189 13.63 -3.06 -0.63
N LEU A 190 13.33 -1.83 -1.05
CA LEU A 190 13.34 -1.38 -2.44
C LEU A 190 14.10 -0.06 -2.54
N ASN A 191 15.18 -0.04 -3.33
CA ASN A 191 15.94 1.18 -3.62
C ASN A 191 15.20 1.99 -4.70
N LEU A 192 14.89 3.26 -4.41
CA LEU A 192 14.21 4.18 -5.33
C LEU A 192 15.16 4.99 -6.21
N THR A 193 16.47 5.01 -5.88
CA THR A 193 17.48 5.79 -6.59
C THR A 193 18.12 5.00 -7.74
N SER A 194 18.01 3.68 -7.75
CA SER A 194 18.46 2.86 -8.87
C SER A 194 17.61 3.18 -10.11
N ARG A 195 18.20 3.86 -11.08
CA ARG A 195 17.62 3.95 -12.42
C ARG A 195 17.71 2.57 -13.06
N ALA A 196 16.55 1.96 -13.37
CA ALA A 196 16.51 0.86 -14.31
C ALA A 196 16.88 1.34 -15.72
#